data_0ce507e7f550a93ee1641ced6cf176d3
#
_entry.id   0ce507e7f550a93ee1641ced6cf176d3
#
_cell.length_a   1.000
_cell.length_b   1.000
_cell.length_c   1.000
_cell.angle_alpha   90.00
_cell.angle_beta   90.00
_cell.angle_gamma   90.00
#
_symmetry.space_group_name_H-M   'P 1'
#
loop_
_entity.id
_entity.type
_entity.pdbx_description
1 polymer ?
#
loop_
_entity_poly.entity_id
_entity_poly.type
_entity_poly.pdbx_seq_one_letter_code
_entity_poly.pdbx_strand_id
1 'polypeptide(L)'
;VVSEVIDIVFRFCGQKSTVIFCDKLKDLGFKHAFKAGISFGKDDLVIPESKTQLIDDTKKLISDYETQYAEGLITRGEKYNKVVDAWSKCTDRVAGEMMKGISATEKTEEGLKINSVFMMADSGARGSAAQMKQLAGMRGLIAKPSGEIIESPITSNFKEGLTALEYFNSTHGARKGLADTALKTASSGYLTRRLCDVAQDLTITKNNCDNPGFIELSEILEGGNVVVSLSERSLGRVTASDVKHPLTGEIILKKSTMIDEAGCDKIDSAGIKSLKVYSVMTCSSKEGVCATCYGRDLSRGKMVHVGEAIGMISAQSIGEPGTQLTMRTFHVGGTASVKQDSQIVTKSEGTLKILNSNILEDSKKNLIVMGRNTQLSIEDDNGVQIAVYKVAYGSKLFFKNGDKVKALSLIHI
;
A
#
# COMPACT_ATOMS: atom_id res chain seq x y z
N VAL A 1 14.14 -2.12 -12.48
CA VAL A 1 15.06 -2.25 -13.63
C VAL A 1 14.43 -3.03 -14.79
N VAL A 2 14.06 -4.35 -14.64
CA VAL A 2 13.49 -5.12 -15.77
C VAL A 2 12.19 -4.50 -16.30
N SER A 3 11.28 -4.10 -15.42
CA SER A 3 10.02 -3.45 -15.81
C SER A 3 10.25 -2.13 -16.54
N GLU A 4 11.23 -1.34 -16.13
CA GLU A 4 11.60 -0.07 -16.77
C GLU A 4 12.18 -0.31 -18.18
N VAL A 5 13.03 -1.35 -18.35
CA VAL A 5 13.56 -1.71 -19.66
C VAL A 5 12.43 -2.15 -20.61
N ILE A 6 11.47 -2.95 -20.12
CA ILE A 6 10.30 -3.36 -20.91
C ILE A 6 9.45 -2.15 -21.32
N ASP A 7 9.23 -1.20 -20.39
CA ASP A 7 8.48 0.03 -20.67
C ASP A 7 9.17 0.88 -21.75
N ILE A 8 10.50 1.06 -21.64
CA ILE A 8 11.30 1.77 -22.66
C ILE A 8 11.18 1.08 -24.03
N VAL A 9 11.32 -0.25 -24.08
CA VAL A 9 11.18 -1.00 -25.33
C VAL A 9 9.77 -0.86 -25.91
N PHE A 10 8.75 -0.88 -25.06
CA PHE A 10 7.36 -0.68 -25.49
C PHE A 10 7.12 0.71 -26.09
N ARG A 11 7.62 1.75 -25.43
CA ARG A 11 7.47 3.15 -25.89
C ARG A 11 8.17 3.41 -27.24
N PHE A 12 9.39 2.90 -27.42
CA PHE A 12 10.21 3.21 -28.61
C PHE A 12 10.10 2.19 -29.75
N CYS A 13 9.91 0.91 -29.44
CA CYS A 13 9.93 -0.17 -30.45
C CYS A 13 8.55 -0.75 -30.76
N GLY A 14 7.52 -0.40 -29.98
CA GLY A 14 6.14 -0.84 -30.17
C GLY A 14 5.87 -2.26 -29.65
N GLN A 15 4.59 -2.63 -29.65
CA GLN A 15 4.07 -3.86 -29.01
C GLN A 15 4.72 -5.15 -29.50
N LYS A 16 4.82 -5.35 -30.81
CA LYS A 16 5.37 -6.59 -31.39
C LYS A 16 6.83 -6.84 -30.97
N SER A 17 7.65 -5.80 -31.03
CA SER A 17 9.06 -5.87 -30.65
C SER A 17 9.22 -6.16 -29.16
N THR A 18 8.34 -5.59 -28.32
CA THR A 18 8.31 -5.81 -26.88
C THR A 18 7.99 -7.27 -26.55
N VAL A 19 7.00 -7.88 -27.21
CA VAL A 19 6.67 -9.30 -27.00
C VAL A 19 7.86 -10.19 -27.34
N ILE A 20 8.50 -9.97 -28.50
CA ILE A 20 9.69 -10.74 -28.91
C ILE A 20 10.85 -10.54 -27.91
N PHE A 21 11.03 -9.31 -27.42
CA PHE A 21 12.03 -9.01 -26.40
C PHE A 21 11.76 -9.74 -25.08
N CYS A 22 10.51 -9.73 -24.61
CA CYS A 22 10.11 -10.43 -23.38
C CYS A 22 10.31 -11.94 -23.49
N ASP A 23 9.99 -12.56 -24.65
CA ASP A 23 10.21 -13.97 -24.88
C ASP A 23 11.71 -14.32 -24.84
N LYS A 24 12.54 -13.53 -25.49
CA LYS A 24 14.01 -13.74 -25.46
C LYS A 24 14.59 -13.54 -24.06
N LEU A 25 14.08 -12.55 -23.31
CA LEU A 25 14.50 -12.29 -21.92
C LEU A 25 14.11 -13.45 -21.00
N LYS A 26 12.90 -13.97 -21.16
CA LYS A 26 12.41 -15.16 -20.44
C LYS A 26 13.31 -16.38 -20.71
N ASP A 27 13.60 -16.67 -21.98
CA ASP A 27 14.44 -17.82 -22.37
C ASP A 27 15.87 -17.68 -21.85
N LEU A 28 16.42 -16.46 -21.88
CA LEU A 28 17.72 -16.15 -21.28
C LEU A 28 17.71 -16.41 -19.78
N GLY A 29 16.67 -15.93 -19.07
CA GLY A 29 16.49 -16.13 -17.63
C GLY A 29 16.42 -17.61 -17.26
N PHE A 30 15.61 -18.41 -17.95
CA PHE A 30 15.49 -19.84 -17.70
C PHE A 30 16.80 -20.57 -17.96
N LYS A 31 17.50 -20.27 -19.06
CA LYS A 31 18.80 -20.88 -19.40
C LYS A 31 19.85 -20.63 -18.33
N HIS A 32 19.93 -19.40 -17.81
CA HIS A 32 20.91 -19.04 -16.78
C HIS A 32 20.51 -19.56 -15.40
N ALA A 33 19.23 -19.54 -15.03
CA ALA A 33 18.74 -20.13 -13.78
C ALA A 33 19.00 -21.63 -13.72
N PHE A 34 18.78 -22.35 -14.83
CA PHE A 34 19.11 -23.77 -14.93
C PHE A 34 20.61 -24.03 -14.76
N LYS A 35 21.47 -23.25 -15.45
CA LYS A 35 22.93 -23.39 -15.36
C LYS A 35 23.47 -23.07 -13.96
N ALA A 36 22.88 -22.09 -13.29
CA ALA A 36 23.29 -21.68 -11.95
C ALA A 36 22.99 -22.74 -10.88
N GLY A 37 21.94 -23.57 -11.07
CA GLY A 37 21.56 -24.64 -10.13
C GLY A 37 21.31 -24.15 -8.71
N ILE A 38 20.68 -22.96 -8.56
CA ILE A 38 20.47 -22.32 -7.25
C ILE A 38 19.53 -23.19 -6.43
N SER A 39 19.98 -23.60 -5.24
CA SER A 39 19.19 -24.31 -4.25
C SER A 39 19.36 -23.65 -2.88
N PHE A 40 18.49 -23.97 -1.94
CA PHE A 40 18.59 -23.48 -0.56
C PHE A 40 18.33 -24.61 0.43
N GLY A 41 18.92 -24.50 1.60
CA GLY A 41 18.76 -25.44 2.70
C GLY A 41 18.36 -24.75 4.00
N LYS A 42 18.22 -25.52 5.06
CA LYS A 42 17.90 -25.02 6.40
C LYS A 42 18.94 -24.01 6.90
N ASP A 43 20.21 -24.22 6.53
CA ASP A 43 21.33 -23.41 7.04
C ASP A 43 21.40 -22.02 6.41
N ASP A 44 20.82 -21.83 5.20
CA ASP A 44 20.72 -20.54 4.54
C ASP A 44 19.75 -19.57 5.26
N LEU A 45 18.90 -20.09 6.16
CA LEU A 45 18.05 -19.30 7.02
C LEU A 45 18.83 -18.88 8.27
N VAL A 46 19.49 -17.73 8.21
CA VAL A 46 20.30 -17.22 9.32
C VAL A 46 19.40 -16.56 10.36
N ILE A 47 19.52 -17.04 11.63
CA ILE A 47 18.83 -16.47 12.78
C ILE A 47 19.73 -15.38 13.37
N PRO A 48 19.26 -14.14 13.57
CA PRO A 48 20.09 -13.08 14.15
C PRO A 48 20.45 -13.39 15.61
N GLU A 49 21.72 -13.24 15.99
CA GLU A 49 22.19 -13.46 17.35
C GLU A 49 21.55 -12.48 18.36
N SER A 50 21.24 -11.27 17.91
CA SER A 50 20.56 -10.23 18.71
C SER A 50 19.11 -10.58 19.08
N LYS A 51 18.50 -11.61 18.46
CA LYS A 51 17.10 -11.99 18.67
C LYS A 51 16.77 -12.21 20.16
N THR A 52 17.59 -12.99 20.86
CA THR A 52 17.35 -13.33 22.26
C THR A 52 17.37 -12.09 23.15
N GLN A 53 18.33 -11.20 22.94
CA GLN A 53 18.44 -9.95 23.68
C GLN A 53 17.24 -9.04 23.45
N LEU A 54 16.79 -8.86 22.21
CA LEU A 54 15.62 -8.05 21.87
C LEU A 54 14.33 -8.58 22.49
N ILE A 55 14.18 -9.90 22.54
CA ILE A 55 13.03 -10.55 23.18
C ILE A 55 13.05 -10.33 24.69
N ASP A 56 14.21 -10.51 25.35
CA ASP A 56 14.34 -10.37 26.80
C ASP A 56 14.15 -8.93 27.27
N ASP A 57 14.64 -7.94 26.52
CA ASP A 57 14.40 -6.53 26.80
C ASP A 57 12.90 -6.19 26.66
N THR A 58 12.24 -6.76 25.66
CA THR A 58 10.78 -6.57 25.50
C THR A 58 9.99 -7.24 26.63
N LYS A 59 10.41 -8.42 27.10
CA LYS A 59 9.78 -9.09 28.26
C LYS A 59 9.91 -8.26 29.54
N LYS A 60 11.07 -7.63 29.79
CA LYS A 60 11.27 -6.72 30.93
C LYS A 60 10.29 -5.56 30.87
N LEU A 61 10.18 -4.90 29.70
CA LEU A 61 9.27 -3.79 29.49
C LEU A 61 7.79 -4.18 29.69
N ILE A 62 7.41 -5.40 29.32
CA ILE A 62 6.07 -5.92 29.55
C ILE A 62 5.82 -6.19 31.03
N SER A 63 6.80 -6.73 31.75
CA SER A 63 6.72 -6.90 33.18
C SER A 63 6.49 -5.59 33.93
N ASP A 64 7.13 -4.50 33.47
CA ASP A 64 6.87 -3.16 34.00
C ASP A 64 5.42 -2.69 33.73
N TYR A 65 4.85 -3.00 32.57
CA TYR A 65 3.44 -2.72 32.29
C TYR A 65 2.48 -3.56 33.13
N GLU A 66 2.85 -4.78 33.46
CA GLU A 66 2.08 -5.63 34.36
C GLU A 66 2.10 -5.12 35.81
N THR A 67 3.24 -4.64 36.28
CA THR A 67 3.34 -4.00 37.59
C THR A 67 2.53 -2.72 37.66
N GLN A 68 2.60 -1.84 36.65
CA GLN A 68 1.78 -0.63 36.56
C GLN A 68 0.26 -0.95 36.54
N TYR A 69 -0.14 -2.04 35.91
CA TYR A 69 -1.52 -2.49 35.93
C TYR A 69 -1.93 -3.01 37.32
N ALA A 70 -1.07 -3.79 37.97
CA ALA A 70 -1.31 -4.31 39.32
C ALA A 70 -1.42 -3.17 40.36
N GLU A 71 -0.66 -2.09 40.19
CA GLU A 71 -0.71 -0.88 41.01
C GLU A 71 -1.92 0.02 40.67
N GLY A 72 -2.72 -0.31 39.65
CA GLY A 72 -3.89 0.46 39.23
C GLY A 72 -3.58 1.75 38.47
N LEU A 73 -2.34 1.94 38.01
CA LEU A 73 -1.91 3.14 37.26
C LEU A 73 -2.43 3.18 35.81
N ILE A 74 -2.66 2.00 35.22
CA ILE A 74 -3.16 1.87 33.86
C ILE A 74 -4.39 0.97 33.81
N THR A 75 -5.28 1.21 32.81
CA THR A 75 -6.44 0.37 32.57
C THR A 75 -6.08 -0.91 31.82
N ARG A 76 -6.96 -1.92 31.89
CA ARG A 76 -6.78 -3.19 31.15
C ARG A 76 -6.62 -2.96 29.64
N GLY A 77 -7.40 -2.03 29.07
CA GLY A 77 -7.31 -1.70 27.65
C GLY A 77 -5.99 -1.02 27.27
N GLU A 78 -5.49 -0.13 28.12
CA GLU A 78 -4.17 0.48 27.93
C GLU A 78 -3.03 -0.52 28.04
N LYS A 79 -3.07 -1.42 29.04
CA LYS A 79 -2.12 -2.53 29.14
C LYS A 79 -2.07 -3.33 27.85
N TYR A 80 -3.25 -3.79 27.38
CA TYR A 80 -3.37 -4.57 26.16
C TYR A 80 -2.74 -3.85 24.95
N ASN A 81 -3.08 -2.59 24.72
CA ASN A 81 -2.54 -1.81 23.61
C ASN A 81 -1.01 -1.63 23.71
N LYS A 82 -0.49 -1.33 24.90
CA LYS A 82 0.96 -1.19 25.12
C LYS A 82 1.72 -2.48 24.90
N VAL A 83 1.18 -3.62 25.34
CA VAL A 83 1.77 -4.94 25.15
C VAL A 83 1.80 -5.32 23.67
N VAL A 84 0.69 -5.13 22.96
CA VAL A 84 0.61 -5.41 21.52
C VAL A 84 1.58 -4.52 20.73
N ASP A 85 1.68 -3.23 21.04
CA ASP A 85 2.61 -2.30 20.39
C ASP A 85 4.08 -2.67 20.66
N ALA A 86 4.41 -3.02 21.91
CA ALA A 86 5.77 -3.45 22.28
C ALA A 86 6.19 -4.69 21.49
N TRP A 87 5.32 -5.70 21.39
CA TRP A 87 5.61 -6.91 20.61
C TRP A 87 5.65 -6.68 19.12
N SER A 88 4.82 -5.79 18.57
CA SER A 88 4.89 -5.40 17.17
C SER A 88 6.24 -4.77 16.84
N LYS A 89 6.67 -3.78 17.63
CA LYS A 89 7.99 -3.14 17.49
C LYS A 89 9.16 -4.12 17.62
N CYS A 90 9.08 -5.05 18.57
CA CYS A 90 10.08 -6.11 18.73
C CYS A 90 10.16 -6.98 17.47
N THR A 91 9.01 -7.41 16.95
CA THR A 91 8.92 -8.25 15.77
C THR A 91 9.53 -7.55 14.53
N ASP A 92 9.31 -6.26 14.37
CA ASP A 92 9.84 -5.49 13.25
C ASP A 92 11.35 -5.24 13.39
N ARG A 93 11.86 -5.03 14.62
CA ARG A 93 13.30 -4.95 14.89
C ARG A 93 14.01 -6.27 14.57
N VAL A 94 13.47 -7.39 15.05
CA VAL A 94 14.02 -8.72 14.75
C VAL A 94 14.00 -9.00 13.25
N ALA A 95 12.94 -8.60 12.54
CA ALA A 95 12.87 -8.72 11.08
C ALA A 95 13.93 -7.86 10.38
N GLY A 96 14.15 -6.63 10.84
CA GLY A 96 15.19 -5.75 10.31
C GLY A 96 16.60 -6.32 10.47
N GLU A 97 16.94 -6.80 11.66
CA GLU A 97 18.24 -7.44 11.93
C GLU A 97 18.43 -8.74 11.12
N MET A 98 17.37 -9.55 11.02
CA MET A 98 17.38 -10.74 10.18
C MET A 98 17.65 -10.39 8.71
N MET A 99 16.97 -9.40 8.17
CA MET A 99 17.17 -8.96 6.77
C MET A 99 18.60 -8.45 6.53
N LYS A 100 19.17 -7.71 7.48
CA LYS A 100 20.58 -7.30 7.41
C LYS A 100 21.54 -8.49 7.40
N GLY A 101 21.29 -9.48 8.27
CA GLY A 101 22.10 -10.69 8.33
C GLY A 101 22.03 -11.53 7.04
N ILE A 102 20.84 -11.71 6.48
CA ILE A 102 20.64 -12.50 5.25
C ILE A 102 21.15 -11.75 4.01
N SER A 103 21.07 -10.41 3.99
CA SER A 103 21.58 -9.58 2.90
C SER A 103 23.11 -9.40 2.91
N ALA A 104 23.78 -9.76 4.02
CA ALA A 104 25.22 -9.65 4.13
C ALA A 104 25.90 -10.56 3.10
N THR A 105 26.81 -9.97 2.31
CA THR A 105 27.58 -10.70 1.31
C THR A 105 28.88 -11.16 1.95
N GLU A 106 29.09 -12.45 2.02
CA GLU A 106 30.34 -13.04 2.50
C GLU A 106 31.37 -13.09 1.38
N LYS A 107 32.57 -12.59 1.65
CA LYS A 107 33.73 -12.77 0.76
C LYS A 107 34.41 -14.09 1.11
N THR A 108 34.26 -15.07 0.25
CA THR A 108 34.95 -16.36 0.36
C THR A 108 36.13 -16.38 -0.63
N GLU A 109 37.08 -17.28 -0.41
CA GLU A 109 38.23 -17.46 -1.33
C GLU A 109 37.80 -17.78 -2.78
N GLU A 110 36.62 -18.36 -2.97
CA GLU A 110 36.00 -18.68 -4.27
C GLU A 110 35.19 -17.52 -4.90
N GLY A 111 35.02 -16.38 -4.18
CA GLY A 111 34.28 -15.21 -4.66
C GLY A 111 33.23 -14.68 -3.65
N LEU A 112 32.29 -13.94 -4.17
CA LEU A 112 31.17 -13.35 -3.39
C LEU A 112 30.08 -14.42 -3.21
N LYS A 113 29.88 -14.90 -1.98
CA LYS A 113 28.77 -15.79 -1.62
C LYS A 113 27.56 -14.96 -1.22
N ILE A 114 26.50 -15.03 -2.02
CA ILE A 114 25.20 -14.40 -1.74
C ILE A 114 24.25 -15.48 -1.23
N ASN A 115 23.47 -15.17 -0.21
CA ASN A 115 22.49 -16.10 0.33
C ASN A 115 21.39 -16.38 -0.69
N SER A 116 21.16 -17.67 -1.01
CA SER A 116 20.18 -18.09 -2.03
C SER A 116 18.74 -17.66 -1.70
N VAL A 117 18.37 -17.68 -0.42
CA VAL A 117 17.04 -17.26 0.03
C VAL A 117 16.83 -15.75 -0.18
N PHE A 118 17.85 -14.95 0.12
CA PHE A 118 17.83 -13.52 -0.14
C PHE A 118 17.74 -13.23 -1.65
N MET A 119 18.54 -13.91 -2.46
CA MET A 119 18.52 -13.77 -3.92
C MET A 119 17.13 -14.04 -4.50
N MET A 120 16.45 -15.11 -4.05
CA MET A 120 15.09 -15.45 -4.53
C MET A 120 14.06 -14.40 -4.14
N ALA A 121 14.15 -13.85 -2.92
CA ALA A 121 13.19 -12.87 -2.42
C ALA A 121 13.45 -11.47 -2.99
N ASP A 122 14.70 -11.03 -3.10
CA ASP A 122 15.08 -9.72 -3.65
C ASP A 122 14.78 -9.62 -5.14
N SER A 123 15.03 -10.69 -5.89
CA SER A 123 14.66 -10.75 -7.31
C SER A 123 13.14 -10.79 -7.57
N GLY A 124 12.31 -11.01 -6.54
CA GLY A 124 10.87 -11.18 -6.67
C GLY A 124 10.42 -12.50 -7.28
N ALA A 125 11.33 -13.47 -7.49
CA ALA A 125 11.01 -14.77 -8.06
C ALA A 125 10.12 -15.60 -7.13
N ARG A 126 10.48 -15.68 -5.85
CA ARG A 126 9.71 -16.42 -4.84
C ARG A 126 10.00 -15.91 -3.43
N GLY A 127 8.95 -15.83 -2.62
CA GLY A 127 9.07 -15.41 -1.23
C GLY A 127 8.93 -13.90 -1.05
N SER A 128 8.67 -13.50 0.18
CA SER A 128 8.61 -12.11 0.61
C SER A 128 9.32 -11.95 1.95
N ALA A 129 9.71 -10.73 2.31
CA ALA A 129 10.30 -10.43 3.61
C ALA A 129 9.43 -10.91 4.78
N ALA A 130 8.10 -10.83 4.66
CA ALA A 130 7.16 -11.33 5.67
C ALA A 130 7.22 -12.86 5.83
N GLN A 131 7.42 -13.61 4.76
CA GLN A 131 7.59 -15.08 4.82
C GLN A 131 8.94 -15.45 5.42
N MET A 132 10.02 -14.76 5.03
CA MET A 132 11.34 -14.98 5.61
C MET A 132 11.36 -14.66 7.10
N LYS A 133 10.67 -13.62 7.54
CA LYS A 133 10.50 -13.27 8.97
C LYS A 133 9.92 -14.44 9.77
N GLN A 134 8.95 -15.16 9.24
CA GLN A 134 8.38 -16.34 9.91
C GLN A 134 9.33 -17.55 9.91
N LEU A 135 10.20 -17.67 8.90
CA LEU A 135 11.14 -18.81 8.80
C LEU A 135 12.36 -18.68 9.70
N ALA A 136 12.97 -17.50 9.78
CA ALA A 136 14.24 -17.26 10.47
C ALA A 136 14.20 -16.18 11.56
N GLY A 137 13.18 -15.34 11.60
CA GLY A 137 13.03 -14.29 12.59
C GLY A 137 12.13 -14.70 13.75
N MET A 138 10.95 -14.13 13.82
CA MET A 138 9.92 -14.37 14.83
C MET A 138 8.55 -14.38 14.14
N ARG A 139 7.68 -15.32 14.50
CA ARG A 139 6.33 -15.37 13.92
C ARG A 139 5.46 -14.19 14.35
N GLY A 140 5.56 -13.78 15.62
CA GLY A 140 4.92 -12.60 16.16
C GLY A 140 3.48 -12.83 16.66
N LEU A 141 2.69 -11.79 16.62
CA LEU A 141 1.32 -11.77 17.16
C LEU A 141 0.34 -12.52 16.24
N ILE A 142 -0.55 -13.28 16.83
CA ILE A 142 -1.60 -14.03 16.14
C ILE A 142 -2.97 -13.45 16.49
N ALA A 143 -3.84 -13.34 15.50
CA ALA A 143 -5.23 -12.93 15.70
C ALA A 143 -6.13 -14.15 15.90
N LYS A 144 -7.03 -14.07 16.88
CA LYS A 144 -8.14 -15.03 17.06
C LYS A 144 -9.12 -14.93 15.86
N PRO A 145 -9.97 -15.92 15.65
CA PRO A 145 -11.04 -15.84 14.65
C PRO A 145 -11.97 -14.63 14.85
N SER A 146 -12.16 -14.17 16.10
CA SER A 146 -12.91 -12.95 16.45
C SER A 146 -12.29 -11.65 15.95
N GLY A 147 -11.02 -11.66 15.55
CA GLY A 147 -10.24 -10.47 15.18
C GLY A 147 -9.39 -9.89 16.31
N GLU A 148 -9.62 -10.30 17.56
CA GLU A 148 -8.81 -9.90 18.72
C GLU A 148 -7.39 -10.49 18.63
N ILE A 149 -6.38 -9.70 18.95
CA ILE A 149 -4.98 -10.14 18.95
C ILE A 149 -4.67 -10.83 20.28
N ILE A 150 -3.97 -11.96 20.23
CA ILE A 150 -3.51 -12.66 21.43
C ILE A 150 -2.31 -11.89 22.00
N GLU A 151 -2.37 -11.52 23.30
CA GLU A 151 -1.32 -10.76 23.99
C GLU A 151 0.04 -11.47 24.00
N SER A 152 0.04 -12.80 24.08
CA SER A 152 1.26 -13.61 24.04
C SER A 152 1.67 -13.91 22.60
N PRO A 153 2.81 -13.37 22.11
CA PRO A 153 3.29 -13.62 20.77
C PRO A 153 3.92 -15.01 20.64
N ILE A 154 4.10 -15.45 19.41
CA ILE A 154 4.94 -16.60 19.09
C ILE A 154 6.36 -16.07 18.87
N THR A 155 7.25 -16.32 19.82
CA THR A 155 8.64 -15.85 19.79
C THR A 155 9.54 -16.74 18.94
N SER A 156 9.17 -18.01 18.77
CA SER A 156 9.89 -18.97 17.95
C SER A 156 9.67 -18.75 16.46
N ASN A 157 10.59 -19.21 15.66
CA ASN A 157 10.48 -19.28 14.20
C ASN A 157 10.34 -20.76 13.74
N PHE A 158 10.09 -20.97 12.46
CA PHE A 158 9.94 -22.32 11.94
C PHE A 158 11.26 -23.10 11.88
N LYS A 159 12.42 -22.44 11.80
CA LYS A 159 13.74 -23.11 11.83
C LYS A 159 14.05 -23.70 13.20
N GLU A 160 13.74 -22.97 14.28
CA GLU A 160 13.91 -23.42 15.67
C GLU A 160 12.88 -24.47 16.05
N GLY A 161 11.67 -24.37 15.48
CA GLY A 161 10.51 -25.15 15.88
C GLY A 161 9.66 -24.42 16.92
N LEU A 162 8.36 -24.67 16.89
CA LEU A 162 7.39 -24.08 17.82
C LEU A 162 7.21 -24.98 19.05
N THR A 163 7.02 -24.37 20.22
CA THR A 163 6.55 -25.10 21.40
C THR A 163 5.11 -25.57 21.21
N ALA A 164 4.65 -26.55 21.98
CA ALA A 164 3.28 -27.07 21.89
C ALA A 164 2.23 -25.99 22.09
N LEU A 165 2.45 -25.05 23.02
CA LEU A 165 1.53 -23.92 23.26
C LEU A 165 1.53 -22.92 22.10
N GLU A 166 2.70 -22.58 21.58
CA GLU A 166 2.82 -21.70 20.41
C GLU A 166 2.21 -22.31 19.16
N TYR A 167 2.37 -23.62 18.97
CA TYR A 167 1.71 -24.35 17.90
C TYR A 167 0.18 -24.27 18.03
N PHE A 168 -0.35 -24.48 19.22
CA PHE A 168 -1.80 -24.37 19.48
C PHE A 168 -2.31 -22.96 19.16
N ASN A 169 -1.64 -21.92 19.63
CA ASN A 169 -1.99 -20.53 19.33
C ASN A 169 -1.94 -20.26 17.81
N SER A 170 -0.97 -20.84 17.12
CA SER A 170 -0.82 -20.76 15.67
C SER A 170 -2.02 -21.34 14.90
N THR A 171 -2.70 -22.35 15.45
CA THR A 171 -3.87 -22.97 14.78
C THR A 171 -5.05 -22.02 14.65
N HIS A 172 -5.20 -21.03 15.54
CA HIS A 172 -6.24 -20.00 15.42
C HIS A 172 -6.08 -19.17 14.15
N GLY A 173 -4.85 -18.75 13.85
CA GLY A 173 -4.56 -18.01 12.62
C GLY A 173 -4.76 -18.85 11.37
N ALA A 174 -4.34 -20.12 11.39
CA ALA A 174 -4.54 -21.05 10.28
C ALA A 174 -6.03 -21.30 10.00
N ARG A 175 -6.83 -21.58 11.04
CA ARG A 175 -8.27 -21.79 10.93
C ARG A 175 -8.99 -20.56 10.39
N LYS A 176 -8.63 -19.36 10.89
CA LYS A 176 -9.17 -18.09 10.38
C LYS A 176 -8.84 -17.91 8.90
N GLY A 177 -7.59 -18.15 8.50
CA GLY A 177 -7.18 -18.04 7.09
C GLY A 177 -7.96 -18.99 6.18
N LEU A 178 -8.16 -20.24 6.57
CA LEU A 178 -8.95 -21.23 5.82
C LEU A 178 -10.42 -20.81 5.70
N ALA A 179 -11.05 -20.38 6.80
CA ALA A 179 -12.45 -19.94 6.81
C ALA A 179 -12.63 -18.66 5.97
N ASP A 180 -11.73 -17.67 6.14
CA ASP A 180 -11.76 -16.43 5.37
C ASP A 180 -11.61 -16.70 3.86
N THR A 181 -10.72 -17.58 3.47
CA THR A 181 -10.54 -17.96 2.05
C THR A 181 -11.82 -18.58 1.49
N ALA A 182 -12.42 -19.53 2.18
CA ALA A 182 -13.64 -20.20 1.71
C ALA A 182 -14.83 -19.23 1.56
N LEU A 183 -15.05 -18.37 2.57
CA LEU A 183 -16.18 -17.43 2.58
C LEU A 183 -15.97 -16.26 1.60
N LYS A 184 -14.79 -15.70 1.57
CA LYS A 184 -14.47 -14.55 0.70
C LYS A 184 -14.44 -14.95 -0.79
N THR A 185 -14.03 -16.16 -1.12
CA THR A 185 -14.04 -16.65 -2.51
C THR A 185 -15.47 -16.66 -3.06
N ALA A 186 -16.43 -17.17 -2.29
CA ALA A 186 -17.84 -17.15 -2.67
C ALA A 186 -18.37 -15.72 -2.82
N SER A 187 -18.07 -14.82 -1.86
CA SER A 187 -18.49 -13.42 -1.91
C SER A 187 -17.89 -12.67 -3.10
N SER A 188 -16.62 -12.90 -3.43
CA SER A 188 -15.96 -12.33 -4.59
C SER A 188 -16.57 -12.80 -5.90
N GLY A 189 -16.87 -14.09 -6.02
CA GLY A 189 -17.55 -14.65 -7.19
C GLY A 189 -18.95 -14.07 -7.39
N TYR A 190 -19.73 -13.95 -6.32
CA TYR A 190 -21.04 -13.32 -6.36
C TYR A 190 -21.00 -11.84 -6.72
N LEU A 191 -20.03 -11.09 -6.16
CA LEU A 191 -19.80 -9.68 -6.53
C LEU A 191 -19.48 -9.53 -8.02
N THR A 192 -18.57 -10.37 -8.53
CA THR A 192 -18.18 -10.35 -9.95
C THR A 192 -19.38 -10.61 -10.85
N ARG A 193 -20.19 -11.63 -10.52
CA ARG A 193 -21.42 -11.91 -11.27
C ARG A 193 -22.37 -10.72 -11.28
N ARG A 194 -22.65 -10.12 -10.12
CA ARG A 194 -23.53 -8.93 -10.04
C ARG A 194 -23.01 -7.74 -10.83
N LEU A 195 -21.69 -7.52 -10.80
CA LEU A 195 -21.06 -6.45 -11.59
C LEU A 195 -21.21 -6.71 -13.09
N CYS A 196 -21.00 -7.95 -13.53
CA CYS A 196 -21.21 -8.34 -14.93
C CYS A 196 -22.68 -8.16 -15.36
N ASP A 197 -23.63 -8.61 -14.56
CA ASP A 197 -25.06 -8.50 -14.86
C ASP A 197 -25.51 -7.02 -15.01
N VAL A 198 -24.96 -6.12 -14.18
CA VAL A 198 -25.29 -4.70 -14.24
C VAL A 198 -24.57 -3.97 -15.38
N ALA A 199 -23.33 -4.37 -15.68
CA ALA A 199 -22.47 -3.65 -16.61
C ALA A 199 -22.45 -4.21 -18.04
N GLN A 200 -23.15 -5.33 -18.31
CA GLN A 200 -23.11 -6.02 -19.62
C GLN A 200 -23.53 -5.14 -20.80
N ASP A 201 -24.49 -4.25 -20.58
CA ASP A 201 -25.02 -3.38 -21.63
C ASP A 201 -24.16 -2.12 -21.86
N LEU A 202 -23.13 -1.90 -21.03
CA LEU A 202 -22.27 -0.74 -21.12
C LEU A 202 -21.19 -0.96 -22.19
N THR A 203 -21.48 -0.49 -23.41
CA THR A 203 -20.60 -0.58 -24.58
C THR A 203 -20.26 0.78 -25.13
N ILE A 204 -19.20 0.86 -25.94
CA ILE A 204 -18.89 2.08 -26.70
C ILE A 204 -19.79 2.15 -27.93
N THR A 205 -20.72 3.13 -27.93
CA THR A 205 -21.74 3.27 -29.00
C THR A 205 -21.37 4.32 -30.05
N LYS A 206 -20.65 5.37 -29.67
CA LYS A 206 -20.30 6.52 -30.53
C LYS A 206 -18.86 6.96 -30.31
N ASN A 207 -18.30 7.64 -31.32
CA ASN A 207 -16.95 8.22 -31.17
C ASN A 207 -16.96 9.45 -30.23
N ASN A 208 -17.97 10.30 -30.33
CA ASN A 208 -18.09 11.51 -29.52
C ASN A 208 -19.56 11.73 -29.10
N CYS A 209 -19.79 12.40 -28.00
CA CYS A 209 -21.11 12.86 -27.56
C CYS A 209 -21.23 14.37 -27.70
N ASP A 210 -22.48 14.86 -27.89
CA ASP A 210 -22.76 16.25 -28.30
C ASP A 210 -22.37 17.28 -27.22
N ASN A 211 -22.45 16.92 -25.92
CA ASN A 211 -22.11 17.83 -24.83
C ASN A 211 -21.46 17.08 -23.65
N PRO A 212 -20.21 16.69 -23.79
CA PRO A 212 -19.52 15.97 -22.71
C PRO A 212 -19.22 16.91 -21.55
N GLY A 213 -19.64 16.51 -20.34
CA GLY A 213 -19.20 17.15 -19.11
C GLY A 213 -17.71 16.86 -18.86
N PHE A 214 -17.12 17.51 -17.87
CA PHE A 214 -15.73 17.27 -17.47
C PHE A 214 -15.62 17.06 -15.97
N ILE A 215 -14.51 16.43 -15.56
CA ILE A 215 -14.09 16.29 -14.17
C ILE A 215 -12.73 16.96 -14.04
N GLU A 216 -12.53 17.64 -12.91
CA GLU A 216 -11.22 18.19 -12.56
C GLU A 216 -10.44 17.15 -11.76
N LEU A 217 -9.26 16.80 -12.25
CA LEU A 217 -8.32 15.88 -11.59
C LEU A 217 -7.23 16.70 -10.92
N SER A 218 -6.87 16.30 -9.69
CA SER A 218 -5.72 16.78 -8.93
C SER A 218 -4.94 15.59 -8.42
N GLU A 219 -3.74 15.78 -7.95
CA GLU A 219 -2.97 14.74 -7.26
C GLU A 219 -3.69 14.29 -5.97
N ILE A 220 -3.49 13.03 -5.59
CA ILE A 220 -4.03 12.49 -4.34
C ILE A 220 -2.93 12.54 -3.29
N LEU A 221 -3.20 13.32 -2.24
CA LEU A 221 -2.30 13.49 -1.10
C LEU A 221 -2.84 12.72 0.10
N GLU A 222 -2.01 11.90 0.72
CA GLU A 222 -2.30 11.28 2.01
C GLU A 222 -1.16 11.57 2.98
N GLY A 223 -1.48 12.23 4.09
CA GLY A 223 -0.50 12.57 5.11
C GLY A 223 0.69 13.40 4.61
N GLY A 224 0.48 14.27 3.59
CA GLY A 224 1.52 15.10 3.01
C GLY A 224 2.43 14.41 1.98
N ASN A 225 2.18 13.13 1.68
CA ASN A 225 2.85 12.44 0.57
C ASN A 225 1.90 12.35 -0.62
N VAL A 226 2.45 12.53 -1.82
CA VAL A 226 1.72 12.23 -3.07
C VAL A 226 1.62 10.71 -3.20
N VAL A 227 0.40 10.17 -3.06
CA VAL A 227 0.12 8.74 -3.23
C VAL A 227 -0.06 8.40 -4.69
N VAL A 228 -0.77 9.28 -5.43
CA VAL A 228 -0.97 9.13 -6.87
C VAL A 228 -0.73 10.48 -7.52
N SER A 229 0.20 10.54 -8.46
CA SER A 229 0.51 11.75 -9.22
C SER A 229 -0.62 12.13 -10.18
N LEU A 230 -0.66 13.41 -10.59
CA LEU A 230 -1.63 13.88 -11.56
C LEU A 230 -1.44 13.21 -12.92
N SER A 231 -0.20 12.98 -13.33
CA SER A 231 0.15 12.28 -14.57
C SER A 231 -0.40 10.86 -14.60
N GLU A 232 -0.21 10.10 -13.52
CA GLU A 232 -0.71 8.73 -13.40
C GLU A 232 -2.25 8.68 -13.45
N ARG A 233 -2.95 9.63 -12.85
CA ARG A 233 -4.42 9.75 -12.90
C ARG A 233 -4.96 10.17 -14.25
N SER A 234 -4.20 10.97 -15.00
CA SER A 234 -4.62 11.53 -16.28
C SER A 234 -4.24 10.66 -17.49
N LEU A 235 -3.32 9.72 -17.32
CA LEU A 235 -2.88 8.81 -18.38
C LEU A 235 -4.06 8.10 -19.05
N GLY A 236 -4.13 8.19 -20.38
CA GLY A 236 -5.18 7.58 -21.17
C GLY A 236 -6.52 8.33 -21.17
N ARG A 237 -6.67 9.44 -20.43
CA ARG A 237 -7.84 10.31 -20.48
C ARG A 237 -7.74 11.28 -21.63
N VAL A 238 -8.88 11.89 -21.99
CA VAL A 238 -8.96 12.91 -23.05
C VAL A 238 -9.18 14.27 -22.39
N THR A 239 -8.41 15.28 -22.82
CA THR A 239 -8.48 16.65 -22.30
C THR A 239 -9.81 17.31 -22.64
N ALA A 240 -10.46 17.94 -21.65
CA ALA A 240 -11.71 18.69 -21.85
C ALA A 240 -11.47 20.15 -22.23
N SER A 241 -10.30 20.70 -21.93
CA SER A 241 -9.87 22.06 -22.24
C SER A 241 -8.41 22.08 -22.68
N ASP A 242 -7.98 23.16 -23.30
CA ASP A 242 -6.56 23.36 -23.62
C ASP A 242 -5.75 23.43 -22.32
N VAL A 243 -4.71 22.64 -22.26
CA VAL A 243 -3.78 22.59 -21.12
C VAL A 243 -2.66 23.59 -21.39
N LYS A 244 -2.59 24.64 -20.57
CA LYS A 244 -1.61 25.72 -20.70
C LYS A 244 -0.54 25.61 -19.65
N HIS A 245 0.69 25.96 -20.02
CA HIS A 245 1.80 26.07 -19.07
C HIS A 245 1.51 27.19 -18.08
N PRO A 246 1.61 26.98 -16.75
CA PRO A 246 1.24 27.97 -15.76
C PRO A 246 2.07 29.26 -15.80
N LEU A 247 3.32 29.19 -16.27
CA LEU A 247 4.25 30.34 -16.33
C LEU A 247 4.29 30.99 -17.72
N THR A 248 4.37 30.21 -18.81
CA THR A 248 4.54 30.74 -20.17
C THR A 248 3.22 30.96 -20.89
N GLY A 249 2.13 30.36 -20.45
CA GLY A 249 0.83 30.43 -21.12
C GLY A 249 0.74 29.64 -22.44
N GLU A 250 1.80 28.97 -22.86
CA GLU A 250 1.80 28.13 -24.06
C GLU A 250 0.91 26.91 -23.92
N ILE A 251 0.29 26.50 -25.01
CA ILE A 251 -0.58 25.32 -25.02
C ILE A 251 0.29 24.06 -25.11
N ILE A 252 0.32 23.27 -24.06
CA ILE A 252 1.02 21.98 -23.99
C ILE A 252 0.22 20.89 -24.69
N LEU A 253 -1.08 20.81 -24.39
CA LEU A 253 -2.00 19.85 -24.97
C LEU A 253 -3.28 20.57 -25.41
N LYS A 254 -3.75 20.27 -26.61
CA LYS A 254 -5.01 20.82 -27.15
C LYS A 254 -6.21 20.08 -26.57
N LYS A 255 -7.36 20.72 -26.57
CA LYS A 255 -8.64 20.10 -26.24
C LYS A 255 -8.89 18.86 -27.10
N SER A 256 -9.54 17.85 -26.53
CA SER A 256 -9.90 16.58 -27.18
C SER A 256 -8.69 15.76 -27.64
N THR A 257 -7.52 15.96 -27.01
CA THR A 257 -6.33 15.13 -27.23
C THR A 257 -6.26 14.07 -26.15
N MET A 258 -5.99 12.82 -26.53
CA MET A 258 -5.70 11.74 -25.57
C MET A 258 -4.32 11.98 -24.94
N ILE A 259 -4.26 11.89 -23.63
CA ILE A 259 -3.01 12.04 -22.88
C ILE A 259 -2.26 10.70 -22.95
N ASP A 260 -1.15 10.69 -23.63
CA ASP A 260 -0.19 9.59 -23.71
C ASP A 260 0.94 9.79 -22.69
N GLU A 261 1.90 8.87 -22.67
CA GLU A 261 3.06 8.93 -21.79
C GLU A 261 3.88 10.21 -22.01
N ALA A 262 4.08 10.61 -23.27
CA ALA A 262 4.78 11.86 -23.61
C ALA A 262 4.00 13.11 -23.15
N GLY A 263 2.68 13.04 -23.17
CA GLY A 263 1.80 14.05 -22.61
C GLY A 263 1.92 14.16 -21.08
N CYS A 264 2.02 13.01 -20.39
CA CYS A 264 2.23 12.95 -18.95
C CYS A 264 3.57 13.58 -18.55
N ASP A 265 4.66 13.24 -19.25
CA ASP A 265 5.99 13.81 -18.99
C ASP A 265 6.00 15.35 -19.14
N LYS A 266 5.23 15.88 -20.10
CA LYS A 266 5.07 17.34 -20.26
C LYS A 266 4.24 17.98 -19.14
N ILE A 267 3.19 17.29 -18.65
CA ILE A 267 2.35 17.77 -17.54
C ILE A 267 3.19 17.85 -16.26
N ASP A 268 3.99 16.82 -15.98
CA ASP A 268 4.86 16.76 -14.79
C ASP A 268 5.97 17.83 -14.88
N SER A 269 6.60 17.99 -16.04
CA SER A 269 7.64 19.02 -16.26
C SER A 269 7.10 20.45 -16.12
N ALA A 270 5.83 20.67 -16.45
CA ALA A 270 5.18 21.98 -16.34
C ALA A 270 4.62 22.26 -14.94
N GLY A 271 4.62 21.28 -14.02
CA GLY A 271 4.14 21.43 -12.64
C GLY A 271 2.65 21.79 -12.54
N ILE A 272 1.82 21.19 -13.39
CA ILE A 272 0.38 21.43 -13.42
C ILE A 272 -0.27 20.75 -12.21
N LYS A 273 -1.06 21.49 -11.42
CA LYS A 273 -1.71 20.98 -10.20
C LYS A 273 -3.11 20.41 -10.43
N SER A 274 -3.81 20.87 -11.44
CA SER A 274 -5.15 20.37 -11.77
C SER A 274 -5.36 20.33 -13.29
N LEU A 275 -6.19 19.37 -13.74
CA LEU A 275 -6.45 19.10 -15.14
C LEU A 275 -7.94 18.78 -15.36
N LYS A 276 -8.55 19.38 -16.37
CA LYS A 276 -9.92 19.07 -16.78
C LYS A 276 -9.92 17.99 -17.84
N VAL A 277 -10.57 16.86 -17.55
CA VAL A 277 -10.65 15.70 -18.45
C VAL A 277 -12.09 15.26 -18.65
N TYR A 278 -12.35 14.63 -19.78
CA TYR A 278 -13.62 13.94 -20.00
C TYR A 278 -13.69 12.65 -19.16
N SER A 279 -14.91 12.30 -18.76
CA SER A 279 -15.15 11.11 -17.93
C SER A 279 -16.39 10.38 -18.40
N VAL A 280 -16.39 9.07 -18.19
CA VAL A 280 -17.55 8.20 -18.40
C VAL A 280 -18.75 8.66 -17.57
N MET A 281 -18.52 9.17 -16.36
CA MET A 281 -19.58 9.63 -15.45
C MET A 281 -20.30 10.87 -15.92
N THR A 282 -19.68 11.67 -16.77
CA THR A 282 -20.24 12.94 -17.31
C THR A 282 -20.62 12.82 -18.77
N CYS A 283 -20.64 11.62 -19.33
CA CYS A 283 -21.01 11.37 -20.72
C CYS A 283 -22.51 11.63 -20.93
N SER A 284 -22.87 12.40 -21.96
CA SER A 284 -24.25 12.72 -22.31
C SER A 284 -24.94 11.67 -23.21
N SER A 285 -24.27 10.54 -23.51
CA SER A 285 -24.87 9.45 -24.28
C SER A 285 -25.99 8.79 -23.49
N LYS A 286 -27.17 8.57 -24.13
CA LYS A 286 -28.30 7.89 -23.50
C LYS A 286 -28.09 6.37 -23.39
N GLU A 287 -27.40 5.79 -24.37
CA GLU A 287 -27.09 4.35 -24.42
C GLU A 287 -25.58 4.19 -24.53
N GLY A 288 -24.99 3.41 -23.64
CA GLY A 288 -23.57 3.20 -23.59
C GLY A 288 -22.74 4.47 -23.30
N VAL A 289 -21.53 4.50 -23.79
CA VAL A 289 -20.54 5.60 -23.58
C VAL A 289 -19.88 5.95 -24.91
N CYS A 290 -19.46 7.18 -25.08
CA CYS A 290 -18.66 7.57 -26.25
C CYS A 290 -17.15 7.31 -26.03
N ALA A 291 -16.42 7.07 -27.12
CA ALA A 291 -14.99 6.80 -27.10
C ALA A 291 -14.18 7.96 -26.48
N THR A 292 -14.55 9.20 -26.76
CA THR A 292 -13.87 10.40 -26.21
C THR A 292 -13.99 10.47 -24.67
N CYS A 293 -15.14 10.14 -24.08
CA CYS A 293 -15.33 10.15 -22.64
C CYS A 293 -14.63 8.97 -21.94
N TYR A 294 -14.49 7.84 -22.62
CA TYR A 294 -13.78 6.69 -22.11
C TYR A 294 -12.25 6.86 -22.20
N GLY A 295 -11.74 7.22 -23.40
CA GLY A 295 -10.34 7.45 -23.67
C GLY A 295 -9.62 6.23 -24.25
N ARG A 296 -8.49 5.87 -23.63
CA ARG A 296 -7.54 4.85 -24.10
C ARG A 296 -8.02 3.43 -23.85
N ASP A 297 -7.92 2.59 -24.85
CA ASP A 297 -7.95 1.12 -24.68
C ASP A 297 -6.60 0.66 -24.14
N LEU A 298 -6.60 0.08 -22.93
CA LEU A 298 -5.38 -0.36 -22.24
C LEU A 298 -4.69 -1.53 -22.94
N SER A 299 -5.44 -2.33 -23.74
CA SER A 299 -4.86 -3.48 -24.45
C SER A 299 -4.06 -3.05 -25.68
N ARG A 300 -4.52 -2.00 -26.36
CA ARG A 300 -3.94 -1.53 -27.64
C ARG A 300 -3.15 -0.24 -27.53
N GLY A 301 -3.28 0.48 -26.42
CA GLY A 301 -2.60 1.76 -26.20
C GLY A 301 -3.11 2.91 -27.07
N LYS A 302 -4.27 2.76 -27.71
CA LYS A 302 -4.91 3.72 -28.61
C LYS A 302 -6.32 4.06 -28.13
N MET A 303 -6.96 5.05 -28.77
CA MET A 303 -8.37 5.34 -28.49
C MET A 303 -9.22 4.08 -28.68
N VAL A 304 -10.17 3.88 -27.78
CA VAL A 304 -11.11 2.75 -27.81
C VAL A 304 -11.95 2.76 -29.07
N HIS A 305 -12.25 1.59 -29.61
CA HIS A 305 -13.12 1.42 -30.77
C HIS A 305 -14.58 1.33 -30.38
N VAL A 306 -15.45 1.77 -31.31
CA VAL A 306 -16.90 1.57 -31.16
C VAL A 306 -17.22 0.07 -31.19
N GLY A 307 -18.11 -0.36 -30.31
CA GLY A 307 -18.48 -1.77 -30.12
C GLY A 307 -17.73 -2.50 -28.99
N GLU A 308 -16.75 -1.86 -28.33
CA GLU A 308 -16.04 -2.47 -27.22
C GLU A 308 -16.92 -2.57 -25.97
N ALA A 309 -16.95 -3.76 -25.35
CA ALA A 309 -17.77 -4.06 -24.15
C ALA A 309 -17.03 -3.64 -22.86
N ILE A 310 -16.90 -2.35 -22.65
CA ILE A 310 -16.11 -1.75 -21.54
C ILE A 310 -16.66 -2.13 -20.16
N GLY A 311 -17.97 -2.32 -20.02
CA GLY A 311 -18.60 -2.69 -18.77
C GLY A 311 -18.17 -4.08 -18.33
N MET A 312 -18.15 -5.04 -19.25
CA MET A 312 -17.69 -6.42 -18.99
C MET A 312 -16.20 -6.44 -18.62
N ILE A 313 -15.37 -5.72 -19.36
CA ILE A 313 -13.92 -5.59 -19.07
C ILE A 313 -13.71 -5.03 -17.67
N SER A 314 -14.43 -3.98 -17.31
CA SER A 314 -14.34 -3.37 -15.97
C SER A 314 -14.79 -4.33 -14.87
N ALA A 315 -15.92 -5.02 -15.05
CA ALA A 315 -16.46 -5.96 -14.06
C ALA A 315 -15.48 -7.14 -13.81
N GLN A 316 -14.92 -7.70 -14.86
CA GLN A 316 -13.92 -8.77 -14.79
C GLN A 316 -12.61 -8.29 -14.17
N SER A 317 -12.15 -7.09 -14.50
CA SER A 317 -10.92 -6.51 -13.93
C SER A 317 -11.04 -6.19 -12.44
N ILE A 318 -12.25 -5.89 -11.95
CA ILE A 318 -12.54 -5.70 -10.53
C ILE A 318 -12.68 -7.04 -9.82
N GLY A 319 -13.29 -8.04 -10.47
CA GLY A 319 -13.61 -9.34 -9.88
C GLY A 319 -12.40 -10.28 -9.78
N GLU A 320 -11.52 -10.29 -10.75
CA GLU A 320 -10.35 -11.17 -10.77
C GLU A 320 -9.43 -10.98 -9.54
N PRO A 321 -8.96 -9.74 -9.20
CA PRO A 321 -8.10 -9.55 -8.03
C PRO A 321 -8.81 -9.88 -6.72
N GLY A 322 -10.12 -9.76 -6.64
CA GLY A 322 -10.91 -10.13 -5.46
C GLY A 322 -10.69 -11.58 -5.06
N THR A 323 -10.67 -12.49 -6.01
CA THR A 323 -10.42 -13.92 -5.78
C THR A 323 -8.96 -14.19 -5.38
N GLN A 324 -7.99 -13.50 -5.99
CA GLN A 324 -6.56 -13.64 -5.65
C GLN A 324 -6.22 -13.03 -4.29
N LEU A 325 -6.83 -11.91 -3.91
CA LEU A 325 -6.62 -11.26 -2.61
C LEU A 325 -7.05 -12.18 -1.46
N THR A 326 -8.11 -12.97 -1.65
CA THR A 326 -8.57 -13.95 -0.66
C THR A 326 -7.59 -15.11 -0.50
N MET A 327 -6.92 -15.54 -1.57
CA MET A 327 -5.88 -16.57 -1.52
C MET A 327 -4.59 -16.08 -0.84
N ARG A 328 -4.20 -14.80 -1.02
CA ARG A 328 -2.99 -14.24 -0.41
C ARG A 328 -3.05 -14.13 1.11
N THR A 329 -4.23 -13.94 1.72
CA THR A 329 -4.37 -13.90 3.18
C THR A 329 -4.03 -15.24 3.84
N PHE A 330 -4.17 -16.35 3.14
CA PHE A 330 -3.79 -17.68 3.61
C PHE A 330 -2.27 -17.83 3.79
N HIS A 331 -1.47 -17.26 2.87
CA HIS A 331 0.00 -17.38 2.91
C HIS A 331 0.67 -16.60 4.06
N VAL A 332 0.00 -15.61 4.63
CA VAL A 332 0.52 -14.81 5.76
C VAL A 332 0.21 -15.49 7.11
N GLY A 333 -0.56 -16.58 7.12
CA GLY A 333 -0.78 -17.43 8.30
C GLY A 333 -1.48 -16.75 9.47
N GLY A 334 -2.32 -15.72 9.20
CA GLY A 334 -3.10 -15.03 10.23
C GLY A 334 -2.28 -14.19 11.20
N THR A 335 -1.02 -13.85 10.87
CA THR A 335 -0.23 -12.90 11.66
C THR A 335 -0.90 -11.53 11.60
N ALA A 336 -1.08 -10.92 12.78
CA ALA A 336 -1.66 -9.59 12.88
C ALA A 336 -0.62 -8.55 12.44
N SER A 337 -0.98 -7.71 11.47
CA SER A 337 -0.24 -6.49 11.18
C SER A 337 -0.95 -5.33 11.87
N VAL A 338 -0.35 -4.77 12.90
CA VAL A 338 -0.84 -3.55 13.55
C VAL A 338 -0.40 -2.38 12.68
N LYS A 339 -1.29 -1.88 11.84
CA LYS A 339 -1.05 -0.70 11.00
C LYS A 339 -1.58 0.60 11.61
N GLN A 340 -2.03 0.60 12.84
CA GLN A 340 -2.41 1.84 13.50
C GLN A 340 -1.16 2.44 14.14
N ASP A 341 -0.67 3.50 13.50
CA ASP A 341 0.32 4.36 14.12
C ASP A 341 -0.33 4.95 15.38
N SER A 342 0.13 4.52 16.54
CA SER A 342 -0.29 5.08 17.83
C SER A 342 0.16 6.53 18.01
N GLN A 343 0.95 7.03 17.09
CA GLN A 343 1.53 8.37 17.09
C GLN A 343 1.48 8.97 15.69
N ILE A 344 1.06 10.23 15.58
CA ILE A 344 1.19 10.99 14.34
C ILE A 344 2.37 11.96 14.49
N VAL A 345 3.34 11.80 13.60
CA VAL A 345 4.52 12.66 13.46
C VAL A 345 4.37 13.45 12.18
N THR A 346 4.56 14.76 12.24
CA THR A 346 4.53 15.59 11.02
C THR A 346 5.72 15.32 10.14
N LYS A 347 5.49 15.28 8.84
CA LYS A 347 6.58 15.22 7.84
C LYS A 347 6.93 16.59 7.25
N SER A 348 6.06 17.57 7.42
CA SER A 348 6.18 18.93 6.89
C SER A 348 6.20 19.96 8.01
N GLU A 349 6.83 21.08 7.77
CA GLU A 349 6.80 22.26 8.63
C GLU A 349 5.59 23.14 8.26
N GLY A 350 4.97 23.77 9.25
CA GLY A 350 3.85 24.66 9.02
C GLY A 350 3.08 25.02 10.30
N THR A 351 1.96 25.69 10.14
CA THR A 351 1.06 26.08 11.24
C THR A 351 -0.03 25.03 11.39
N LEU A 352 -0.21 24.51 12.61
CA LEU A 352 -1.22 23.50 12.91
C LEU A 352 -2.60 24.17 13.04
N LYS A 353 -3.57 23.69 12.27
CA LYS A 353 -4.97 24.09 12.37
C LYS A 353 -5.85 22.90 12.67
N ILE A 354 -6.68 23.01 13.69
CA ILE A 354 -7.55 21.94 14.12
C ILE A 354 -8.94 22.18 13.54
N LEU A 355 -9.38 21.27 12.68
CA LEU A 355 -10.69 21.30 12.04
C LEU A 355 -11.67 20.40 12.80
N ASN A 356 -12.93 20.83 12.90
CA ASN A 356 -13.99 20.11 13.63
C ASN A 356 -13.61 19.82 15.09
N SER A 357 -13.07 20.84 15.78
CA SER A 357 -12.51 20.73 17.12
C SER A 357 -13.57 20.54 18.18
N ASN A 358 -13.61 19.35 18.79
CA ASN A 358 -14.24 19.12 20.08
C ASN A 358 -13.13 18.63 21.02
N ILE A 359 -12.45 19.57 21.69
CA ILE A 359 -11.26 19.31 22.50
C ILE A 359 -11.55 19.74 23.93
N LEU A 360 -11.20 18.88 24.88
CA LEU A 360 -11.27 19.20 26.32
C LEU A 360 -9.83 19.26 26.88
N GLU A 361 -9.61 20.18 27.80
CA GLU A 361 -8.40 20.19 28.63
C GLU A 361 -8.60 19.31 29.87
N ASP A 362 -7.72 18.37 30.08
CA ASP A 362 -7.65 17.53 31.28
C ASP A 362 -7.08 18.34 32.46
N SER A 363 -7.30 17.87 33.68
CA SER A 363 -6.76 18.46 34.93
C SER A 363 -5.22 18.63 34.92
N LYS A 364 -4.52 17.90 34.03
CA LYS A 364 -3.09 18.00 33.80
C LYS A 364 -2.71 18.93 32.62
N LYS A 365 -3.65 19.73 32.10
CA LYS A 365 -3.52 20.64 30.96
C LYS A 365 -3.18 19.92 29.61
N ASN A 366 -3.48 18.63 29.49
CA ASN A 366 -3.39 17.94 28.21
C ASN A 366 -4.65 18.19 27.39
N LEU A 367 -4.49 18.41 26.08
CA LEU A 367 -5.61 18.53 25.15
C LEU A 367 -6.05 17.13 24.69
N ILE A 368 -7.31 16.77 24.97
CA ILE A 368 -7.88 15.48 24.59
C ILE A 368 -8.96 15.69 23.54
N VAL A 369 -8.87 14.93 22.44
CA VAL A 369 -9.83 14.98 21.34
C VAL A 369 -11.09 14.21 21.71
N MET A 370 -12.22 14.91 21.75
CA MET A 370 -13.54 14.32 22.02
C MET A 370 -14.42 14.23 20.76
N GLY A 371 -13.93 14.71 19.62
CA GLY A 371 -14.62 14.63 18.33
C GLY A 371 -14.25 13.37 17.55
N ARG A 372 -15.26 12.68 16.95
CA ARG A 372 -15.01 11.50 16.08
C ARG A 372 -14.45 11.87 14.71
N ASN A 373 -14.66 13.10 14.25
CA ASN A 373 -14.25 13.60 12.93
C ASN A 373 -13.22 14.72 13.01
N THR A 374 -12.45 14.80 14.10
CA THR A 374 -11.41 15.81 14.25
C THR A 374 -10.28 15.56 13.26
N GLN A 375 -9.86 16.62 12.57
CA GLN A 375 -8.76 16.59 11.62
C GLN A 375 -7.75 17.66 12.00
N LEU A 376 -6.48 17.31 11.88
CA LEU A 376 -5.36 18.24 12.01
C LEU A 376 -4.87 18.61 10.62
N SER A 377 -4.94 19.88 10.28
CA SER A 377 -4.41 20.44 9.04
C SER A 377 -3.11 21.16 9.32
N ILE A 378 -2.10 20.95 8.50
CA ILE A 378 -0.87 21.74 8.50
C ILE A 378 -0.97 22.70 7.32
N GLU A 379 -0.91 24.00 7.60
CA GLU A 379 -0.96 25.06 6.61
C GLU A 379 0.41 25.76 6.52
N ASP A 380 0.80 26.13 5.33
CA ASP A 380 2.00 26.96 5.08
C ASP A 380 1.75 28.42 5.48
N ASP A 381 2.80 29.23 5.54
CA ASP A 381 2.71 30.69 5.84
C ASP A 381 1.76 31.45 4.85
N ASN A 382 1.44 30.86 3.70
CA ASN A 382 0.49 31.37 2.71
C ASN A 382 -0.94 30.86 2.90
N GLY A 383 -1.24 30.08 3.94
CA GLY A 383 -2.57 29.50 4.19
C GLY A 383 -2.93 28.31 3.29
N VAL A 384 -1.96 27.76 2.56
CA VAL A 384 -2.16 26.55 1.72
C VAL A 384 -2.03 25.32 2.60
N GLN A 385 -3.00 24.43 2.52
CA GLN A 385 -3.03 23.17 3.25
C GLN A 385 -2.01 22.18 2.67
N ILE A 386 -0.99 21.84 3.48
CA ILE A 386 0.09 20.93 3.08
C ILE A 386 -0.28 19.48 3.43
N ALA A 387 -0.83 19.24 4.63
CA ALA A 387 -1.13 17.91 5.09
C ALA A 387 -2.38 17.88 5.97
N VAL A 388 -3.12 16.77 5.93
CA VAL A 388 -4.29 16.52 6.78
C VAL A 388 -4.16 15.16 7.45
N TYR A 389 -4.32 15.14 8.76
CA TYR A 389 -4.30 13.93 9.57
C TYR A 389 -5.65 13.75 10.26
N LYS A 390 -6.23 12.56 10.20
CA LYS A 390 -7.40 12.19 11.01
C LYS A 390 -6.94 11.76 12.38
N VAL A 391 -7.56 12.27 13.40
CA VAL A 391 -7.23 11.97 14.79
C VAL A 391 -8.35 11.15 15.43
N ALA A 392 -7.96 10.08 16.11
CA ALA A 392 -8.91 9.22 16.80
C ALA A 392 -9.48 9.90 18.06
N TYR A 393 -10.70 9.50 18.43
CA TYR A 393 -11.31 9.90 19.69
C TYR A 393 -10.44 9.47 20.88
N GLY A 394 -10.25 10.35 21.85
CA GLY A 394 -9.43 10.09 23.04
C GLY A 394 -7.93 10.36 22.87
N SER A 395 -7.48 10.79 21.69
CA SER A 395 -6.07 11.13 21.45
C SER A 395 -5.63 12.37 22.22
N LYS A 396 -4.39 12.36 22.72
CA LYS A 396 -3.77 13.51 23.38
C LYS A 396 -3.01 14.35 22.35
N LEU A 397 -3.28 15.64 22.31
CA LEU A 397 -2.58 16.59 21.45
C LEU A 397 -1.49 17.31 22.24
N PHE A 398 -0.33 17.50 21.61
CA PHE A 398 0.82 18.21 22.20
C PHE A 398 0.91 19.67 21.77
N PHE A 399 0.17 20.07 20.74
CA PHE A 399 0.16 21.42 20.19
C PHE A 399 -1.26 21.99 20.20
N LYS A 400 -1.35 23.30 20.35
CA LYS A 400 -2.60 24.07 20.26
C LYS A 400 -2.88 24.49 18.83
N ASN A 401 -4.12 24.89 18.58
CA ASN A 401 -4.50 25.45 17.30
C ASN A 401 -3.73 26.76 17.05
N GLY A 402 -3.01 26.83 15.92
CA GLY A 402 -2.18 27.96 15.54
C GLY A 402 -0.70 27.83 15.92
N ASP A 403 -0.28 26.75 16.57
CA ASP A 403 1.15 26.52 16.88
C ASP A 403 1.94 26.16 15.62
N LYS A 404 3.18 26.67 15.54
CA LYS A 404 4.11 26.25 14.48
C LYS A 404 4.73 24.90 14.80
N VAL A 405 4.63 23.98 13.88
CA VAL A 405 5.11 22.59 14.00
C VAL A 405 6.28 22.40 13.06
N LYS A 406 7.37 21.82 13.55
CA LYS A 406 8.55 21.45 12.73
C LYS A 406 8.38 20.06 12.15
N ALA A 407 9.08 19.78 11.07
CA ALA A 407 9.16 18.41 10.54
C ALA A 407 9.64 17.42 11.61
N LEU A 408 9.07 16.23 11.64
CA LEU A 408 9.30 15.17 12.64
C LEU A 408 8.82 15.50 14.07
N SER A 409 7.99 16.52 14.25
CA SER A 409 7.35 16.78 15.54
C SER A 409 6.21 15.80 15.81
N LEU A 410 6.13 15.28 17.04
CA LEU A 410 5.05 14.44 17.51
C LEU A 410 3.81 15.28 17.77
N ILE A 411 2.74 15.11 17.01
CA ILE A 411 1.52 15.95 17.15
C ILE A 411 0.53 15.33 18.13
N HIS A 412 0.38 14.01 18.13
CA HIS A 412 -0.51 13.32 19.05
C HIS A 412 -0.07 11.89 19.38
N ILE A 413 -0.56 11.39 20.50
CA ILE A 413 -0.49 9.98 20.91
C ILE A 413 -1.90 9.50 21.19
#